data_cfbe7a3bf6edd6b1c1c765f75598eff8
#
_entry.id   cfbe7a3bf6edd6b1c1c765f75598eff8
#
_cell.length_a   1.000
_cell.length_b   1.000
_cell.length_c   1.000
_cell.angle_alpha   90.00
_cell.angle_beta   90.00
_cell.angle_gamma   90.00
#
_symmetry.space_group_name_H-M   'P 1'
#
loop_
_entity.id
_entity.type
_entity.pdbx_description
1 polymer ?
#
loop_
_entity_poly.entity_id
_entity_poly.type
_entity_poly.pdbx_seq_one_letter_code
_entity_poly.pdbx_strand_id
1 'polypeptide(L)'
;GLSEGFYEQGLHGLAHVEWETPMVNTLRNRLIKKWYHSVEEAEKAVIHFDIQKTEELLKGSWSEDTISTYGKTNASIIAEKGIDGLIGDQQVDLIIGGPPCQAYSLAGRAQDPNSMKNDYRNYLFESFVKVVDHYRPKVFVFENVPGILSAKPGDRYVIDRICEAFDKIGYEIRNPQAMSKSIYSSADFGVP
;
A
#
# COMPACT_ATOMS: atom_id res chain seq x y z
N GLY A 1 4.61 -6.27 -10.18
CA GLY A 1 4.35 -4.87 -10.09
C GLY A 1 5.45 -4.07 -9.42
N LEU A 2 5.07 -3.08 -8.64
CA LEU A 2 5.98 -2.08 -8.08
C LEU A 2 7.18 -2.68 -7.33
N SER A 3 6.95 -3.66 -6.45
CA SER A 3 8.01 -4.32 -5.68
C SER A 3 9.07 -5.04 -6.54
N GLU A 4 8.71 -5.52 -7.72
CA GLU A 4 9.65 -6.23 -8.62
C GLU A 4 10.86 -5.35 -8.99
N GLY A 5 10.61 -4.09 -9.36
CA GLY A 5 11.68 -3.16 -9.72
C GLY A 5 12.63 -2.89 -8.57
N PHE A 6 12.13 -2.87 -7.33
CA PHE A 6 12.98 -2.70 -6.14
C PHE A 6 13.78 -3.96 -5.83
N TYR A 7 13.19 -5.14 -5.98
CA TYR A 7 13.94 -6.40 -5.86
C TYR A 7 15.09 -6.51 -6.88
N GLU A 8 14.86 -6.08 -8.13
CA GLU A 8 15.89 -6.06 -9.18
C GLU A 8 17.05 -5.11 -8.87
N GLN A 9 16.84 -4.13 -7.98
CA GLN A 9 17.88 -3.23 -7.48
C GLN A 9 18.51 -3.69 -6.16
N GLY A 10 18.25 -4.93 -5.74
CA GLY A 10 18.84 -5.54 -4.54
C GLY A 10 18.18 -5.17 -3.22
N LEU A 11 16.99 -4.55 -3.23
CA LEU A 11 16.22 -4.34 -2.02
C LEU A 11 15.50 -5.65 -1.64
N HIS A 12 15.33 -5.88 -0.35
CA HIS A 12 14.61 -7.04 0.19
C HIS A 12 13.28 -6.61 0.80
N GLY A 13 12.19 -7.28 0.40
CA GLY A 13 10.87 -7.04 0.97
C GLY A 13 10.70 -7.75 2.31
N LEU A 14 10.48 -7.00 3.37
CA LEU A 14 10.21 -7.54 4.71
C LEU A 14 8.76 -8.00 4.85
N ALA A 15 7.82 -7.25 4.29
CA ALA A 15 6.39 -7.55 4.30
C ALA A 15 5.71 -6.98 3.05
N HIS A 16 4.71 -7.70 2.56
CA HIS A 16 3.83 -7.28 1.47
C HIS A 16 2.38 -7.42 1.95
N VAL A 17 1.62 -6.35 1.94
CA VAL A 17 0.20 -6.38 2.31
C VAL A 17 -0.65 -6.24 1.07
N GLU A 18 -1.59 -7.15 0.89
CA GLU A 18 -2.48 -7.19 -0.26
C GLU A 18 -3.86 -7.70 0.17
N TRP A 19 -4.91 -7.07 -0.32
CA TRP A 19 -6.29 -7.42 0.04
C TRP A 19 -6.91 -8.46 -0.88
N GLU A 20 -6.54 -8.44 -2.16
CA GLU A 20 -7.12 -9.31 -3.18
C GLU A 20 -6.44 -10.69 -3.20
N THR A 21 -7.19 -11.74 -2.88
CA THR A 21 -6.68 -13.13 -2.86
C THR A 21 -5.92 -13.54 -4.13
N PRO A 22 -6.38 -13.24 -5.35
CA PRO A 22 -5.62 -13.56 -6.56
C PRO A 22 -4.25 -12.85 -6.62
N MET A 23 -4.17 -11.62 -6.11
CA MET A 23 -2.93 -10.86 -6.07
C MET A 23 -1.98 -11.39 -5.00
N VAL A 24 -2.49 -11.77 -3.82
CA VAL A 24 -1.74 -12.49 -2.78
C VAL A 24 -1.08 -13.73 -3.35
N ASN A 25 -1.84 -14.57 -4.05
CA ASN A 25 -1.33 -15.79 -4.66
C ASN A 25 -0.28 -15.50 -5.74
N THR A 26 -0.48 -14.45 -6.52
CA THR A 26 0.49 -13.99 -7.54
C THR A 26 1.79 -13.55 -6.88
N LEU A 27 1.73 -12.73 -5.82
CA LEU A 27 2.92 -12.29 -5.08
C LEU A 27 3.69 -13.47 -4.48
N ARG A 28 3.01 -14.39 -3.78
CA ARG A 28 3.64 -15.59 -3.23
C ARG A 28 4.34 -16.42 -4.30
N ASN A 29 3.64 -16.68 -5.41
CA ASN A 29 4.24 -17.40 -6.54
C ASN A 29 5.45 -16.69 -7.14
N ARG A 30 5.44 -15.35 -7.21
CA ARG A 30 6.57 -14.57 -7.69
C ARG A 30 7.77 -14.66 -6.75
N LEU A 31 7.55 -14.53 -5.43
CA LEU A 31 8.60 -14.70 -4.44
C LEU A 31 9.25 -16.07 -4.55
N ILE A 32 8.46 -17.13 -4.68
CA ILE A 32 8.97 -18.51 -4.79
C ILE A 32 9.72 -18.71 -6.12
N LYS A 33 9.09 -18.38 -7.26
CA LYS A 33 9.60 -18.79 -8.59
C LYS A 33 10.68 -17.88 -9.14
N LYS A 34 10.64 -16.58 -8.83
CA LYS A 34 11.61 -15.60 -9.37
C LYS A 34 12.67 -15.22 -8.35
N TRP A 35 12.27 -15.10 -7.08
CA TRP A 35 13.14 -14.60 -6.01
C TRP A 35 13.62 -15.69 -5.05
N TYR A 36 13.31 -16.96 -5.37
CA TYR A 36 13.83 -18.16 -4.72
C TYR A 36 13.54 -18.25 -3.20
N HIS A 37 12.47 -17.61 -2.75
CA HIS A 37 11.97 -17.80 -1.39
C HIS A 37 11.41 -19.24 -1.24
N SER A 38 11.53 -19.79 -0.06
CA SER A 38 10.75 -20.98 0.30
C SER A 38 9.26 -20.67 0.35
N VAL A 39 8.43 -21.70 0.31
CA VAL A 39 6.97 -21.53 0.46
C VAL A 39 6.64 -20.86 1.79
N GLU A 40 7.29 -21.28 2.87
CA GLU A 40 7.09 -20.72 4.22
C GLU A 40 7.46 -19.24 4.31
N GLU A 41 8.60 -18.84 3.73
CA GLU A 41 9.02 -17.44 3.68
C GLU A 41 8.04 -16.57 2.89
N ALA A 42 7.58 -17.05 1.73
CA ALA A 42 6.61 -16.34 0.92
C ALA A 42 5.24 -16.20 1.61
N GLU A 43 4.79 -17.23 2.33
CA GLU A 43 3.54 -17.17 3.12
C GLU A 43 3.63 -16.22 4.30
N LYS A 44 4.78 -16.11 4.96
CA LYS A 44 5.02 -15.13 6.02
C LYS A 44 5.13 -13.71 5.48
N ALA A 45 5.88 -13.53 4.40
CA ALA A 45 6.14 -12.20 3.84
C ALA A 45 4.93 -11.57 3.13
N VAL A 46 4.00 -12.39 2.57
CA VAL A 46 2.82 -11.88 1.86
C VAL A 46 1.58 -12.06 2.71
N ILE A 47 1.09 -10.95 3.23
CA ILE A 47 0.00 -10.85 4.19
C ILE A 47 -1.29 -10.50 3.43
N HIS A 48 -2.28 -11.39 3.51
CA HIS A 48 -3.63 -11.16 3.01
C HIS A 48 -4.43 -10.38 4.05
N PHE A 49 -4.57 -9.07 3.86
CA PHE A 49 -5.20 -8.23 4.90
C PHE A 49 -5.73 -6.91 4.35
N ASP A 50 -6.77 -6.37 5.03
CA ASP A 50 -7.27 -5.02 4.78
C ASP A 50 -6.46 -4.00 5.58
N ILE A 51 -5.75 -3.11 4.88
CA ILE A 51 -4.92 -2.07 5.49
C ILE A 51 -5.72 -1.11 6.39
N GLN A 52 -7.04 -1.02 6.24
CA GLN A 52 -7.89 -0.19 7.09
C GLN A 52 -7.89 -0.65 8.54
N LYS A 53 -7.72 -1.95 8.79
CA LYS A 53 -7.52 -2.50 10.13
C LYS A 53 -6.06 -2.33 10.58
N THR A 54 -5.53 -1.11 10.47
CA THR A 54 -4.10 -0.79 10.59
C THR A 54 -3.50 -1.27 11.93
N GLU A 55 -4.19 -1.10 13.06
CA GLU A 55 -3.68 -1.52 14.37
C GLU A 55 -3.51 -3.04 14.46
N GLU A 56 -4.51 -3.80 14.01
CA GLU A 56 -4.43 -5.27 13.97
C GLU A 56 -3.36 -5.74 12.97
N LEU A 57 -3.20 -5.03 11.85
CA LEU A 57 -2.17 -5.32 10.86
C LEU A 57 -0.77 -5.13 11.44
N LEU A 58 -0.53 -4.02 12.13
CA LEU A 58 0.79 -3.68 12.66
C LEU A 58 1.15 -4.50 13.89
N LYS A 59 0.24 -4.64 14.86
CA LYS A 59 0.52 -5.18 16.19
C LYS A 59 -0.02 -6.59 16.43
N GLY A 60 -0.84 -7.11 15.52
CA GLY A 60 -1.52 -8.38 15.75
C GLY A 60 -2.66 -8.26 16.76
N SER A 61 -2.82 -9.28 17.61
CA SER A 61 -3.94 -9.36 18.58
C SER A 61 -5.30 -9.25 17.86
N TRP A 62 -5.45 -10.02 16.79
CA TRP A 62 -6.63 -9.97 15.92
C TRP A 62 -7.91 -10.32 16.66
N SER A 63 -8.96 -9.57 16.39
CA SER A 63 -10.32 -9.90 16.82
C SER A 63 -10.81 -11.22 16.24
N GLU A 64 -11.84 -11.83 16.84
CA GLU A 64 -12.45 -13.05 16.34
C GLU A 64 -12.95 -12.92 14.89
N ASP A 65 -13.53 -11.77 14.55
CA ASP A 65 -13.96 -11.43 13.18
C ASP A 65 -12.78 -11.42 12.20
N THR A 66 -11.68 -10.79 12.58
CA THR A 66 -10.46 -10.72 11.77
C THR A 66 -9.82 -12.10 11.61
N ILE A 67 -9.77 -12.90 12.67
CA ILE A 67 -9.29 -14.30 12.62
C ILE A 67 -10.19 -15.13 11.69
N SER A 68 -11.51 -15.00 11.80
CA SER A 68 -12.45 -15.71 10.93
C SER A 68 -12.23 -15.40 9.44
N THR A 69 -11.93 -14.13 9.14
CA THR A 69 -11.78 -13.63 7.76
C THR A 69 -10.40 -13.96 7.18
N TYR A 70 -9.32 -13.72 7.94
CA TYR A 70 -7.95 -13.73 7.44
C TYR A 70 -7.05 -14.82 8.04
N GLY A 71 -7.47 -15.47 9.13
CA GLY A 71 -6.61 -16.41 9.86
C GLY A 71 -6.16 -17.63 9.04
N LYS A 72 -6.99 -18.09 8.11
CA LYS A 72 -6.64 -19.26 7.26
C LYS A 72 -5.66 -18.94 6.13
N THR A 73 -5.50 -17.68 5.80
CA THR A 73 -4.70 -17.24 4.65
C THR A 73 -3.36 -16.63 5.05
N ASN A 74 -3.11 -16.49 6.35
CA ASN A 74 -1.90 -15.87 6.91
C ASN A 74 -1.18 -16.81 7.87
N ALA A 75 0.12 -16.59 8.02
CA ALA A 75 0.91 -17.23 9.07
C ALA A 75 0.43 -16.76 10.46
N SER A 76 0.43 -17.66 11.46
CA SER A 76 -0.07 -17.40 12.82
C SER A 76 0.60 -16.21 13.50
N ILE A 77 1.88 -15.97 13.23
CA ILE A 77 2.64 -14.85 13.78
C ILE A 77 1.99 -13.50 13.45
N ILE A 78 1.34 -13.37 12.28
CA ILE A 78 0.68 -12.13 11.88
C ILE A 78 -0.56 -11.87 12.75
N ALA A 79 -1.34 -12.91 13.04
CA ALA A 79 -2.50 -12.78 13.91
C ALA A 79 -2.12 -12.44 15.36
N GLU A 80 -0.98 -12.95 15.82
CA GLU A 80 -0.51 -12.78 17.20
C GLU A 80 0.24 -11.46 17.41
N LYS A 81 1.15 -11.10 16.48
CA LYS A 81 2.14 -10.03 16.65
C LYS A 81 2.17 -9.02 15.51
N GLY A 82 1.34 -9.18 14.48
CA GLY A 82 1.30 -8.30 13.32
C GLY A 82 2.59 -8.27 12.51
N ILE A 83 2.72 -7.24 11.70
CA ILE A 83 3.95 -6.96 10.95
C ILE A 83 5.11 -6.67 11.89
N ASP A 84 4.86 -6.03 13.05
CA ASP A 84 5.89 -5.76 14.06
C ASP A 84 6.58 -7.05 14.50
N GLY A 85 5.81 -8.11 14.74
CA GLY A 85 6.39 -9.40 15.10
C GLY A 85 7.10 -10.11 13.94
N LEU A 86 6.71 -9.85 12.70
CA LEU A 86 7.39 -10.39 11.51
C LEU A 86 8.73 -9.68 11.26
N ILE A 87 8.74 -8.35 11.37
CA ILE A 87 9.93 -7.52 11.12
C ILE A 87 10.92 -7.60 12.29
N GLY A 88 10.42 -7.69 13.53
CA GLY A 88 11.26 -7.67 14.74
C GLY A 88 12.05 -6.36 14.83
N ASP A 89 13.34 -6.48 15.12
CA ASP A 89 14.24 -5.32 15.27
C ASP A 89 14.82 -4.79 13.95
N GLN A 90 14.36 -5.29 12.80
CA GLN A 90 14.87 -4.84 11.51
C GLN A 90 14.37 -3.43 11.19
N GLN A 91 15.27 -2.59 10.70
CA GLN A 91 14.89 -1.25 10.25
C GLN A 91 14.19 -1.30 8.91
N VAL A 92 13.08 -0.57 8.79
CA VAL A 92 12.38 -0.34 7.53
C VAL A 92 12.95 0.91 6.87
N ASP A 93 13.71 0.75 5.80
CA ASP A 93 14.33 1.88 5.09
C ASP A 93 13.39 2.51 4.07
N LEU A 94 12.52 1.70 3.46
CA LEU A 94 11.62 2.10 2.37
C LEU A 94 10.24 1.47 2.54
N ILE A 95 9.21 2.28 2.36
CA ILE A 95 7.83 1.82 2.20
C ILE A 95 7.34 2.22 0.81
N ILE A 96 6.79 1.25 0.06
CA ILE A 96 6.20 1.48 -1.26
C ILE A 96 4.74 1.08 -1.25
N GLY A 97 3.88 1.82 -1.93
CA GLY A 97 2.48 1.45 -2.04
C GLY A 97 1.70 2.30 -3.04
N GLY A 98 0.64 1.69 -3.57
CA GLY A 98 -0.35 2.34 -4.43
C GLY A 98 -1.74 2.13 -3.83
N PRO A 99 -2.21 2.99 -2.92
CA PRO A 99 -3.57 2.90 -2.42
C PRO A 99 -4.59 2.92 -3.56
N PRO A 100 -5.74 2.22 -3.43
CA PRO A 100 -6.69 2.05 -4.52
C PRO A 100 -7.06 3.35 -5.22
N CYS A 101 -6.92 3.36 -6.55
CA CYS A 101 -7.20 4.50 -7.42
C CYS A 101 -8.65 4.53 -7.95
N GLN A 102 -9.47 3.54 -7.59
CA GLN A 102 -10.82 3.37 -8.17
C GLN A 102 -11.70 4.61 -7.99
N ALA A 103 -11.61 5.29 -6.85
CA ALA A 103 -12.31 6.54 -6.61
C ALA A 103 -11.78 7.71 -7.47
N TYR A 104 -10.57 7.65 -8.00
CA TYR A 104 -9.91 8.74 -8.73
C TYR A 104 -9.80 8.49 -10.23
N SER A 105 -9.94 7.24 -10.68
CA SER A 105 -9.89 6.90 -12.10
C SER A 105 -11.10 7.43 -12.87
N LEU A 106 -10.92 7.72 -14.16
CA LEU A 106 -12.03 8.13 -15.03
C LEU A 106 -13.16 7.10 -15.06
N ALA A 107 -12.79 5.80 -15.09
CA ALA A 107 -13.78 4.71 -15.08
C ALA A 107 -14.53 4.62 -13.75
N GLY A 108 -13.85 4.78 -12.62
CA GLY A 108 -14.49 4.78 -11.30
C GLY A 108 -15.43 5.96 -11.10
N ARG A 109 -15.06 7.14 -11.59
CA ARG A 109 -15.91 8.35 -11.54
C ARG A 109 -17.18 8.23 -12.41
N ALA A 110 -17.07 7.57 -13.56
CA ALA A 110 -18.21 7.36 -14.45
C ALA A 110 -19.25 6.40 -13.88
N GLN A 111 -18.89 5.56 -12.93
CA GLN A 111 -19.77 4.58 -12.28
C GLN A 111 -20.33 5.05 -10.93
N ASP A 112 -19.91 6.21 -10.43
CA ASP A 112 -20.33 6.73 -9.12
C ASP A 112 -21.40 7.83 -9.25
N PRO A 113 -22.67 7.51 -8.92
CA PRO A 113 -23.79 8.47 -9.00
C PRO A 113 -23.71 9.59 -7.95
N ASN A 114 -22.86 9.45 -6.90
CA ASN A 114 -22.79 10.38 -5.77
C ASN A 114 -21.57 11.32 -5.81
N SER A 115 -20.86 11.41 -6.96
CA SER A 115 -19.74 12.32 -7.16
C SER A 115 -18.64 12.17 -6.09
N MET A 116 -18.35 10.95 -5.67
CA MET A 116 -17.24 10.58 -4.75
C MET A 116 -17.41 11.06 -3.29
N LYS A 117 -18.47 11.80 -2.95
CA LYS A 117 -18.58 12.47 -1.64
C LYS A 117 -18.54 11.56 -0.41
N ASN A 118 -19.01 10.30 -0.57
CA ASN A 118 -19.11 9.34 0.53
C ASN A 118 -18.32 8.05 0.28
N ASP A 119 -17.42 8.04 -0.70
CA ASP A 119 -16.62 6.87 -1.00
C ASP A 119 -15.46 6.73 0.01
N TYR A 120 -15.50 5.68 0.85
CA TYR A 120 -14.46 5.40 1.85
C TYR A 120 -13.07 5.25 1.22
N ARG A 121 -13.00 4.86 -0.06
CA ARG A 121 -11.74 4.72 -0.80
C ARG A 121 -10.97 6.04 -0.94
N ASN A 122 -11.63 7.19 -0.79
CA ASN A 122 -10.99 8.50 -0.74
C ASN A 122 -10.08 8.68 0.48
N TYR A 123 -10.18 7.81 1.48
CA TYR A 123 -9.46 7.88 2.75
C TYR A 123 -8.45 6.74 2.94
N LEU A 124 -8.35 5.80 1.98
CA LEU A 124 -7.43 4.66 2.09
C LEU A 124 -5.94 5.10 2.16
N PHE A 125 -5.61 6.27 1.62
CA PHE A 125 -4.28 6.84 1.80
C PHE A 125 -3.93 7.09 3.27
N GLU A 126 -4.92 7.36 4.13
CA GLU A 126 -4.70 7.61 5.57
C GLU A 126 -4.15 6.36 6.27
N SER A 127 -4.58 5.17 5.84
CA SER A 127 -4.01 3.91 6.34
C SER A 127 -2.55 3.74 5.93
N PHE A 128 -2.20 4.12 4.69
CA PHE A 128 -0.80 4.13 4.25
C PHE A 128 0.03 5.15 5.05
N VAL A 129 -0.49 6.34 5.32
CA VAL A 129 0.16 7.36 6.18
C VAL A 129 0.43 6.81 7.58
N LYS A 130 -0.53 6.08 8.19
CA LYS A 130 -0.34 5.45 9.50
C LYS A 130 0.80 4.43 9.50
N VAL A 131 0.92 3.62 8.44
CA VAL A 131 2.02 2.65 8.30
C VAL A 131 3.37 3.37 8.17
N VAL A 132 3.44 4.45 7.38
CA VAL A 132 4.65 5.28 7.25
C VAL A 132 5.01 5.95 8.56
N ASP A 133 4.04 6.49 9.30
CA ASP A 133 4.26 7.11 10.60
C ASP A 133 4.77 6.11 11.64
N HIS A 134 4.24 4.88 11.62
CA HIS A 134 4.63 3.82 12.53
C HIS A 134 6.09 3.37 12.33
N TYR A 135 6.48 3.07 11.09
CA TYR A 135 7.83 2.54 10.80
C TYR A 135 8.89 3.60 10.55
N ARG A 136 8.52 4.85 10.31
CA ARG A 136 9.42 5.97 10.09
C ARG A 136 10.54 5.68 9.07
N PRO A 137 10.21 5.17 7.85
CA PRO A 137 11.22 4.85 6.85
C PRO A 137 12.01 6.11 6.44
N LYS A 138 13.22 5.93 5.89
CA LYS A 138 14.01 7.04 5.33
C LYS A 138 13.31 7.69 4.13
N VAL A 139 12.60 6.87 3.35
CA VAL A 139 11.87 7.29 2.15
C VAL A 139 10.63 6.43 1.96
N PHE A 140 9.60 6.99 1.34
CA PHE A 140 8.46 6.22 0.85
C PHE A 140 8.14 6.56 -0.60
N VAL A 141 7.51 5.63 -1.30
CA VAL A 141 6.99 5.83 -2.66
C VAL A 141 5.49 5.61 -2.65
N PHE A 142 4.76 6.68 -2.97
CA PHE A 142 3.31 6.66 -3.08
C PHE A 142 2.93 6.73 -4.57
N GLU A 143 2.49 5.61 -5.13
CA GLU A 143 2.11 5.47 -6.53
C GLU A 143 0.59 5.64 -6.69
N ASN A 144 0.16 6.32 -7.75
CA ASN A 144 -1.26 6.39 -8.10
C ASN A 144 -1.45 6.75 -9.58
N VAL A 145 -2.70 6.71 -10.04
CA VAL A 145 -3.07 7.11 -11.41
C VAL A 145 -3.12 8.64 -11.56
N PRO A 146 -2.91 9.19 -12.78
CA PRO A 146 -2.95 10.64 -13.02
C PRO A 146 -4.26 11.30 -12.56
N GLY A 147 -5.36 10.56 -12.54
CA GLY A 147 -6.66 11.05 -12.07
C GLY A 147 -6.67 11.62 -10.66
N ILE A 148 -5.75 11.20 -9.78
CA ILE A 148 -5.63 11.72 -8.41
C ILE A 148 -5.33 13.23 -8.38
N LEU A 149 -4.61 13.74 -9.38
CA LEU A 149 -4.23 15.16 -9.48
C LEU A 149 -5.43 16.08 -9.70
N SER A 150 -6.51 15.55 -10.29
CA SER A 150 -7.75 16.30 -10.56
C SER A 150 -8.92 15.88 -9.67
N ALA A 151 -8.73 14.88 -8.82
CA ALA A 151 -9.78 14.39 -7.93
C ALA A 151 -10.09 15.40 -6.83
N LYS A 152 -11.35 15.85 -6.77
CA LYS A 152 -11.82 16.89 -5.84
C LYS A 152 -13.17 16.50 -5.23
N PRO A 153 -13.21 15.50 -4.31
CA PRO A 153 -14.42 15.19 -3.56
C PRO A 153 -14.74 16.34 -2.59
N GLY A 154 -15.79 17.11 -2.87
CA GLY A 154 -16.10 18.35 -2.15
C GLY A 154 -15.22 19.53 -2.63
N ASP A 155 -14.70 20.33 -1.70
CA ASP A 155 -14.05 21.59 -2.01
C ASP A 155 -12.51 21.54 -2.10
N ARG A 156 -11.89 20.39 -1.78
CA ARG A 156 -10.42 20.25 -1.74
C ARG A 156 -9.93 19.12 -2.62
N TYR A 157 -8.79 19.33 -3.27
CA TYR A 157 -8.11 18.25 -4.00
C TYR A 157 -7.61 17.16 -3.05
N VAL A 158 -7.74 15.91 -3.50
CA VAL A 158 -7.21 14.75 -2.75
C VAL A 158 -5.71 14.86 -2.56
N ILE A 159 -4.99 15.31 -3.58
CA ILE A 159 -3.54 15.45 -3.51
C ILE A 159 -3.09 16.44 -2.43
N ASP A 160 -3.83 17.53 -2.21
CA ASP A 160 -3.52 18.50 -1.15
C ASP A 160 -3.70 17.85 0.24
N ARG A 161 -4.73 17.03 0.40
CA ARG A 161 -4.98 16.28 1.65
C ARG A 161 -3.88 15.26 1.92
N ILE A 162 -3.40 14.59 0.88
CA ILE A 162 -2.30 13.64 0.98
C ILE A 162 -1.02 14.36 1.40
N CYS A 163 -0.68 15.48 0.73
CA CYS A 163 0.49 16.29 1.09
C CYS A 163 0.45 16.73 2.54
N GLU A 164 -0.68 17.27 3.00
CA GLU A 164 -0.86 17.67 4.40
C GLU A 164 -0.75 16.51 5.39
N ALA A 165 -1.27 15.34 5.03
CA ALA A 165 -1.22 14.18 5.92
C ALA A 165 0.22 13.72 6.16
N PHE A 166 1.06 13.73 5.11
CA PHE A 166 2.48 13.41 5.24
C PHE A 166 3.28 14.53 5.92
N ASP A 167 2.96 15.80 5.67
CA ASP A 167 3.59 16.94 6.35
C ASP A 167 3.36 16.88 7.86
N LYS A 168 2.14 16.54 8.29
CA LYS A 168 1.79 16.38 9.71
C LYS A 168 2.62 15.33 10.44
N ILE A 169 3.07 14.29 9.74
CA ILE A 169 3.95 13.27 10.29
C ILE A 169 5.45 13.56 10.01
N GLY A 170 5.78 14.75 9.52
CA GLY A 170 7.14 15.25 9.36
C GLY A 170 7.86 14.78 8.08
N TYR A 171 7.12 14.36 7.04
CA TYR A 171 7.69 14.07 5.74
C TYR A 171 7.44 15.22 4.77
N GLU A 172 8.50 15.74 4.17
CA GLU A 172 8.40 16.70 3.09
C GLU A 172 8.05 15.98 1.78
N ILE A 173 6.89 16.31 1.20
CA ILE A 173 6.53 15.88 -0.14
C ILE A 173 6.22 17.08 -1.03
N ARG A 174 6.70 17.07 -2.27
CA ARG A 174 6.34 18.10 -3.24
C ARG A 174 4.98 17.79 -3.83
N ASN A 175 4.09 18.78 -3.85
CA ASN A 175 2.81 18.62 -4.53
C ASN A 175 3.06 18.33 -6.02
N PRO A 176 2.61 17.16 -6.54
CA PRO A 176 2.84 16.78 -7.94
C PRO A 176 2.28 17.77 -8.96
N GLN A 177 1.23 18.54 -8.63
CA GLN A 177 0.69 19.59 -9.49
C GLN A 177 1.68 20.77 -9.69
N ALA A 178 2.59 20.98 -8.73
CA ALA A 178 3.63 22.00 -8.82
C ALA A 178 4.94 21.49 -9.45
N MET A 179 5.01 20.22 -9.82
CA MET A 179 6.21 19.62 -10.43
C MET A 179 6.14 19.71 -11.96
N SER A 180 7.28 19.98 -12.60
CA SER A 180 7.40 19.96 -14.07
C SER A 180 7.16 18.60 -14.69
N LYS A 181 7.45 17.52 -13.96
CA LYS A 181 7.20 16.13 -14.36
C LYS A 181 6.80 15.31 -13.13
N SER A 182 5.53 14.97 -13.04
CA SER A 182 4.99 14.11 -11.97
C SER A 182 4.29 12.84 -12.50
N ILE A 183 4.07 12.76 -13.81
CA ILE A 183 3.47 11.63 -14.49
C ILE A 183 4.56 10.90 -15.27
N TYR A 184 4.66 9.61 -15.05
CA TYR A 184 5.57 8.70 -15.74
C TYR A 184 4.77 7.66 -16.51
N SER A 185 5.07 7.49 -17.77
CA SER A 185 4.53 6.40 -18.59
C SER A 185 5.48 5.22 -18.54
N SER A 186 4.96 4.02 -18.29
CA SER A 186 5.78 2.80 -18.33
C SER A 186 6.38 2.57 -19.73
N ALA A 187 5.69 3.02 -20.79
CA ALA A 187 6.20 2.97 -22.15
C ALA A 187 7.50 3.75 -22.35
N ASP A 188 7.73 4.85 -21.60
CA ASP A 188 8.98 5.63 -21.63
C ASP A 188 10.18 4.80 -21.16
N PHE A 189 9.93 3.70 -20.46
CA PHE A 189 10.91 2.78 -19.89
C PHE A 189 10.90 1.40 -20.56
N GLY A 190 10.28 1.27 -21.73
CA GLY A 190 10.22 0.02 -22.49
C GLY A 190 9.25 -1.03 -21.93
N VAL A 191 8.33 -0.65 -21.07
CA VAL A 191 7.26 -1.51 -20.54
C VAL A 191 5.98 -1.20 -21.33
N PRO A 192 5.36 -2.20 -22.02
CA PRO A 192 4.16 -1.99 -22.83
C PRO A 192 2.91 -1.68 -21.98
#